data_552b03fe94c6944426a9c520a5e27f26
#
_entry.id   552b03fe94c6944426a9c520a5e27f26
#
_cell.length_a   1.000
_cell.length_b   1.000
_cell.length_c   1.000
_cell.angle_alpha   90.00
_cell.angle_beta   90.00
_cell.angle_gamma   90.00
#
_symmetry.space_group_name_H-M   'P 1'
#
loop_
_entity.id
_entity.type
_entity.pdbx_description
1 polymer ?
#
loop_
_entity_poly.entity_id
_entity_poly.type
_entity_poly.pdbx_seq_one_letter_code
_entity_poly.pdbx_strand_id
1 'polypeptide(L)'
;ESNTTPSTAKQWDLANKLAEELKTIGMQDVTIDEKAYIMATLPSNVTHEVPVIGFISHFDTSPDFSGANVKPQIVSNYDGKDIVLNAEKNIVLSPNYFKDLLLYKGQTLITTDGTTLLGADDKAGITEIVTAMEFLINNPEIKHGKIRVGFTPDEEIGRGAHHFDVAKFGADWAYTLDGSQIGELEYENFNAASAKITFKGKSV
;
A
#
# COMPACT_ATOMS: atom_id res chain seq x y z
N GLU A 1 21.24 2.52 -6.97
CA GLU A 1 19.99 3.22 -6.57
C GLU A 1 19.63 4.23 -7.66
N SER A 2 18.35 4.25 -8.07
CA SER A 2 17.85 5.24 -9.02
C SER A 2 17.77 6.62 -8.37
N ASN A 3 18.13 7.66 -9.12
CA ASN A 3 17.98 9.07 -8.71
C ASN A 3 16.68 9.70 -9.24
N THR A 4 15.83 8.89 -9.90
CA THR A 4 14.54 9.35 -10.44
C THR A 4 13.39 8.97 -9.52
N THR A 5 12.27 9.66 -9.63
CA THR A 5 10.96 9.29 -9.05
C THR A 5 9.94 9.20 -10.20
N PRO A 6 9.28 8.06 -10.37
CA PRO A 6 9.50 6.81 -9.64
C PRO A 6 10.87 6.17 -9.93
N SER A 7 11.37 5.40 -8.98
CA SER A 7 12.70 4.76 -9.06
C SER A 7 12.79 3.69 -10.15
N THR A 8 11.67 3.13 -10.55
CA THR A 8 11.56 2.15 -11.65
C THR A 8 10.41 2.50 -12.59
N ALA A 9 10.60 2.27 -13.88
CA ALA A 9 9.58 2.51 -14.89
C ALA A 9 8.33 1.61 -14.72
N LYS A 10 8.47 0.43 -14.12
CA LYS A 10 7.35 -0.51 -13.88
C LYS A 10 6.25 0.07 -12.98
N GLN A 11 6.59 1.01 -12.12
CA GLN A 11 5.60 1.66 -11.26
C GLN A 11 4.55 2.42 -12.08
N TRP A 12 4.90 2.93 -13.25
CA TRP A 12 3.97 3.56 -14.17
C TRP A 12 2.87 2.63 -14.67
N ASP A 13 3.15 1.32 -14.80
CA ASP A 13 2.17 0.36 -15.30
C ASP A 13 0.98 0.26 -14.34
N LEU A 14 1.25 0.13 -13.04
CA LEU A 14 0.20 0.09 -12.02
C LEU A 14 -0.42 1.47 -11.80
N ALA A 15 0.38 2.54 -11.78
CA ALA A 15 -0.10 3.90 -11.60
C ALA A 15 -1.12 4.31 -12.66
N ASN A 16 -0.86 4.03 -13.94
CA ASN A 16 -1.78 4.29 -15.03
C ASN A 16 -3.06 3.48 -14.91
N LYS A 17 -2.94 2.17 -14.62
CA LYS A 17 -4.09 1.30 -14.42
C LYS A 17 -4.99 1.78 -13.26
N LEU A 18 -4.38 2.16 -12.14
CA LEU A 18 -5.10 2.66 -10.98
C LEU A 18 -5.82 3.99 -11.27
N ALA A 19 -5.17 4.90 -11.99
CA ALA A 19 -5.80 6.14 -12.40
C ALA A 19 -7.01 5.91 -13.35
N GLU A 20 -6.93 4.92 -14.22
CA GLU A 20 -8.06 4.50 -15.08
C GLU A 20 -9.19 3.88 -14.26
N GLU A 21 -8.86 3.03 -13.30
CA GLU A 21 -9.85 2.39 -12.42
C GLU A 21 -10.60 3.42 -11.58
N LEU A 22 -9.89 4.38 -10.97
CA LEU A 22 -10.50 5.49 -10.23
C LEU A 22 -11.50 6.28 -11.08
N LYS A 23 -11.18 6.55 -12.33
CA LYS A 23 -12.13 7.20 -13.27
C LYS A 23 -13.33 6.30 -13.56
N THR A 24 -13.09 5.01 -13.73
CA THR A 24 -14.13 4.03 -14.08
C THR A 24 -15.16 3.88 -12.97
N ILE A 25 -14.74 3.86 -11.71
CA ILE A 25 -15.65 3.79 -10.57
C ILE A 25 -16.40 5.12 -10.30
N GLY A 26 -15.99 6.22 -10.94
CA GLY A 26 -16.68 7.51 -10.86
C GLY A 26 -16.01 8.54 -9.95
N MET A 27 -14.76 8.34 -9.55
CA MET A 27 -13.99 9.37 -8.84
C MET A 27 -13.77 10.60 -9.73
N GLN A 28 -13.76 11.78 -9.12
CA GLN A 28 -13.52 13.06 -9.78
C GLN A 28 -12.09 13.55 -9.61
N ASP A 29 -11.69 14.53 -10.43
CA ASP A 29 -10.37 15.18 -10.39
C ASP A 29 -9.20 14.19 -10.35
N VAL A 30 -9.35 13.06 -11.04
CA VAL A 30 -8.28 12.05 -11.10
C VAL A 30 -7.10 12.61 -11.87
N THR A 31 -5.99 12.76 -11.19
CA THR A 31 -4.73 13.25 -11.75
C THR A 31 -3.60 12.28 -11.46
N ILE A 32 -2.66 12.19 -12.38
CA ILE A 32 -1.36 11.56 -12.21
C ILE A 32 -0.30 12.57 -12.64
N ASP A 33 0.69 12.82 -11.81
CA ASP A 33 1.73 13.80 -12.13
C ASP A 33 2.95 13.13 -12.82
N GLU A 34 3.96 13.96 -13.16
CA GLU A 34 5.17 13.50 -13.83
C GLU A 34 6.09 12.61 -12.99
N LYS A 35 5.75 12.40 -11.72
CA LYS A 35 6.45 11.52 -10.77
C LYS A 35 5.57 10.34 -10.33
N ALA A 36 4.44 10.13 -11.03
CA ALA A 36 3.47 9.06 -10.79
C ALA A 36 2.67 9.17 -9.47
N TYR A 37 2.62 10.33 -8.81
CA TYR A 37 1.68 10.52 -7.72
C TYR A 37 0.26 10.65 -8.26
N ILE A 38 -0.65 9.87 -7.71
CA ILE A 38 -2.05 9.85 -8.12
C ILE A 38 -2.88 10.53 -7.03
N MET A 39 -3.80 11.39 -7.46
CA MET A 39 -4.78 11.98 -6.55
C MET A 39 -6.17 11.95 -7.20
N ALA A 40 -7.19 11.72 -6.38
CA ALA A 40 -8.58 11.80 -6.82
C ALA A 40 -9.50 12.31 -5.71
N THR A 41 -10.72 12.66 -6.09
CA THR A 41 -11.74 13.23 -5.21
C THR A 41 -13.02 12.39 -5.26
N LEU A 42 -13.56 12.05 -4.10
CA LEU A 42 -14.98 11.73 -3.94
C LEU A 42 -15.67 12.97 -3.38
N PRO A 43 -16.58 13.63 -4.14
CA PRO A 43 -17.26 14.83 -3.69
C PRO A 43 -18.13 14.56 -2.46
N SER A 44 -18.27 15.57 -1.60
CA SER A 44 -19.23 15.51 -0.49
C SER A 44 -20.67 15.31 -1.00
N ASN A 45 -21.43 14.51 -0.30
CA ASN A 45 -22.88 14.36 -0.51
C ASN A 45 -23.72 14.95 0.65
N VAL A 46 -23.11 15.77 1.52
CA VAL A 46 -23.79 16.58 2.55
C VAL A 46 -23.75 18.06 2.19
N THR A 47 -24.68 18.84 2.74
CA THR A 47 -24.83 20.26 2.42
C THR A 47 -24.17 21.20 3.42
N HIS A 48 -23.72 20.69 4.54
CA HIS A 48 -23.01 21.45 5.56
C HIS A 48 -21.50 21.19 5.47
N GLU A 49 -20.71 22.13 5.97
CA GLU A 49 -19.26 21.97 6.01
C GLU A 49 -18.86 20.87 6.99
N VAL A 50 -17.98 20.00 6.52
CA VAL A 50 -17.31 18.96 7.30
C VAL A 50 -15.87 18.88 6.83
N PRO A 51 -14.95 18.43 7.69
CA PRO A 51 -13.56 18.28 7.30
C PRO A 51 -13.37 17.37 6.10
N VAL A 52 -12.34 17.66 5.31
CA VAL A 52 -11.90 16.82 4.21
C VAL A 52 -10.95 15.76 4.74
N ILE A 53 -11.29 14.50 4.55
CA ILE A 53 -10.46 13.37 4.99
C ILE A 53 -9.72 12.79 3.79
N GLY A 54 -8.45 12.47 3.98
CA GLY A 54 -7.61 11.80 3.00
C GLY A 54 -7.35 10.33 3.35
N PHE A 55 -7.23 9.50 2.32
CA PHE A 55 -6.71 8.14 2.44
C PHE A 55 -5.54 7.98 1.47
N ILE A 56 -4.45 7.40 1.94
CA ILE A 56 -3.20 7.28 1.19
C ILE A 56 -2.69 5.83 1.30
N SER A 57 -2.11 5.35 0.20
CA SER A 57 -1.48 4.02 0.11
C SER A 57 -0.37 4.08 -0.92
N HIS A 58 0.60 3.15 -0.87
CA HIS A 58 1.66 3.10 -1.87
C HIS A 58 1.49 1.94 -2.84
N PHE A 59 2.04 2.07 -4.04
CA PHE A 59 1.88 1.06 -5.08
C PHE A 59 3.18 0.37 -5.48
N ASP A 60 4.32 0.79 -4.98
CA ASP A 60 5.57 0.06 -5.13
C ASP A 60 5.64 -1.13 -4.15
N THR A 61 6.62 -1.97 -4.33
CA THR A 61 6.90 -3.13 -3.49
C THR A 61 8.37 -3.15 -3.13
N SER A 62 8.70 -3.76 -2.00
CA SER A 62 10.06 -3.85 -1.52
C SER A 62 11.04 -4.32 -2.59
N PRO A 63 12.20 -3.65 -2.74
CA PRO A 63 13.25 -4.07 -3.66
C PRO A 63 14.03 -5.29 -3.17
N ASP A 64 13.80 -5.74 -1.93
CA ASP A 64 14.60 -6.80 -1.30
C ASP A 64 14.34 -8.18 -1.91
N PHE A 65 13.19 -8.37 -2.53
CA PHE A 65 12.85 -9.62 -3.20
C PHE A 65 12.01 -9.41 -4.45
N SER A 66 11.99 -10.41 -5.35
CA SER A 66 11.22 -10.30 -6.60
C SER A 66 9.71 -10.31 -6.34
N GLY A 67 8.99 -9.35 -6.93
CA GLY A 67 7.54 -9.33 -7.04
C GLY A 67 7.02 -9.77 -8.42
N ALA A 68 7.84 -10.41 -9.25
CA ALA A 68 7.44 -10.84 -10.59
C ALA A 68 6.85 -12.25 -10.59
N ASN A 69 5.77 -12.45 -11.36
CA ASN A 69 5.09 -13.74 -11.51
C ASN A 69 4.59 -14.32 -10.17
N VAL A 70 4.00 -13.49 -9.35
CA VAL A 70 3.43 -13.88 -8.06
C VAL A 70 2.41 -15.01 -8.25
N LYS A 71 2.50 -16.02 -7.39
CA LYS A 71 1.59 -17.17 -7.37
C LYS A 71 0.84 -17.20 -6.05
N PRO A 72 -0.30 -16.51 -5.95
CA PRO A 72 -1.08 -16.47 -4.72
C PRO A 72 -1.64 -17.85 -4.39
N GLN A 73 -1.64 -18.20 -3.09
CA GLN A 73 -2.23 -19.42 -2.55
C GLN A 73 -3.24 -19.06 -1.47
N ILE A 74 -4.37 -19.73 -1.46
CA ILE A 74 -5.41 -19.53 -0.45
C ILE A 74 -5.34 -20.66 0.56
N VAL A 75 -5.12 -20.30 1.83
CA VAL A 75 -5.12 -21.22 2.97
C VAL A 75 -6.41 -20.97 3.75
N SER A 76 -7.43 -21.76 3.45
CA SER A 76 -8.74 -21.65 4.12
C SER A 76 -8.71 -22.22 5.52
N ASN A 77 -9.35 -21.51 6.47
CA ASN A 77 -9.52 -21.96 7.84
C ASN A 77 -8.18 -22.40 8.47
N TYR A 78 -7.20 -21.48 8.50
CA TYR A 78 -5.86 -21.75 9.00
C TYR A 78 -5.88 -22.42 10.38
N ASP A 79 -5.23 -23.57 10.51
CA ASP A 79 -5.29 -24.41 11.71
C ASP A 79 -4.24 -24.08 12.78
N GLY A 80 -3.36 -23.11 12.51
CA GLY A 80 -2.28 -22.71 13.41
C GLY A 80 -0.99 -23.52 13.26
N LYS A 81 -0.86 -24.35 12.22
CA LYS A 81 0.35 -25.12 11.94
C LYS A 81 1.19 -24.51 10.83
N ASP A 82 2.29 -25.18 10.51
CA ASP A 82 3.15 -24.83 9.39
C ASP A 82 2.36 -24.85 8.07
N ILE A 83 2.58 -23.82 7.25
CA ILE A 83 2.06 -23.73 5.88
C ILE A 83 3.19 -24.06 4.92
N VAL A 84 3.08 -25.14 4.19
CA VAL A 84 4.04 -25.50 3.14
C VAL A 84 3.75 -24.63 1.92
N LEU A 85 4.58 -23.61 1.71
CA LEU A 85 4.46 -22.70 0.56
C LEU A 85 4.95 -23.38 -0.72
N ASN A 86 6.06 -24.12 -0.63
CA ASN A 86 6.66 -24.82 -1.77
C ASN A 86 7.37 -26.09 -1.29
N ALA A 87 6.77 -27.22 -1.61
CA ALA A 87 7.33 -28.53 -1.20
C ALA A 87 8.64 -28.87 -1.91
N GLU A 88 8.75 -28.53 -3.20
CA GLU A 88 9.96 -28.84 -4.00
C GLU A 88 11.18 -28.06 -3.51
N LYS A 89 10.96 -26.82 -3.07
CA LYS A 89 12.02 -25.92 -2.56
C LYS A 89 12.15 -25.97 -1.04
N ASN A 90 11.33 -26.77 -0.39
CA ASN A 90 11.27 -26.88 1.08
C ASN A 90 11.05 -25.51 1.78
N ILE A 91 10.17 -24.68 1.22
CA ILE A 91 9.81 -23.39 1.78
C ILE A 91 8.57 -23.55 2.65
N VAL A 92 8.69 -23.18 3.92
CA VAL A 92 7.63 -23.34 4.91
C VAL A 92 7.47 -22.02 5.68
N LEU A 93 6.24 -21.58 5.82
CA LEU A 93 5.85 -20.48 6.70
C LEU A 93 5.38 -21.08 8.03
N SER A 94 6.19 -20.90 9.08
CA SER A 94 5.98 -21.56 10.36
C SER A 94 5.66 -20.57 11.49
N PRO A 95 4.63 -20.83 12.30
CA PRO A 95 4.35 -20.03 13.50
C PRO A 95 5.44 -20.12 14.56
N ASN A 96 6.37 -21.07 14.47
CA ASN A 96 7.55 -21.11 15.35
C ASN A 96 8.48 -19.93 15.12
N TYR A 97 8.55 -19.40 13.89
CA TYR A 97 9.32 -18.22 13.53
C TYR A 97 8.46 -16.96 13.51
N PHE A 98 7.22 -17.06 13.00
CA PHE A 98 6.28 -15.96 12.81
C PHE A 98 5.08 -16.19 13.74
N LYS A 99 5.25 -15.86 15.02
CA LYS A 99 4.26 -16.16 16.08
C LYS A 99 2.91 -15.50 15.82
N ASP A 100 2.90 -14.35 15.15
CA ASP A 100 1.68 -13.59 14.87
C ASP A 100 0.73 -14.34 13.92
N LEU A 101 1.23 -15.33 13.18
CA LEU A 101 0.37 -16.23 12.41
C LEU A 101 -0.71 -16.89 13.27
N LEU A 102 -0.43 -17.13 14.56
CA LEU A 102 -1.40 -17.77 15.47
C LEU A 102 -2.62 -16.90 15.76
N LEU A 103 -2.52 -15.58 15.55
CA LEU A 103 -3.63 -14.64 15.68
C LEU A 103 -4.71 -14.86 14.61
N TYR A 104 -4.31 -15.44 13.49
CA TYR A 104 -5.18 -15.66 12.32
C TYR A 104 -5.74 -17.08 12.24
N LYS A 105 -5.64 -17.85 13.32
CA LYS A 105 -6.22 -19.21 13.37
C LYS A 105 -7.73 -19.17 13.14
N GLY A 106 -8.22 -20.02 12.24
CA GLY A 106 -9.62 -20.05 11.81
C GLY A 106 -9.95 -19.09 10.68
N GLN A 107 -9.02 -18.24 10.28
CA GLN A 107 -9.19 -17.29 9.18
C GLN A 107 -8.68 -17.88 7.86
N THR A 108 -9.06 -17.26 6.76
CA THR A 108 -8.50 -17.55 5.44
C THR A 108 -7.31 -16.62 5.18
N LEU A 109 -6.17 -17.21 4.86
CA LEU A 109 -4.95 -16.47 4.55
C LEU A 109 -4.66 -16.54 3.06
N ILE A 110 -4.01 -15.49 2.55
CA ILE A 110 -3.45 -15.47 1.21
C ILE A 110 -1.92 -15.40 1.36
N THR A 111 -1.23 -16.35 0.75
CA THR A 111 0.24 -16.43 0.74
C THR A 111 0.77 -16.50 -0.69
N THR A 112 2.08 -16.49 -0.87
CA THR A 112 2.72 -16.88 -2.13
C THR A 112 3.24 -18.30 -2.05
N ASP A 113 3.85 -18.77 -3.14
CA ASP A 113 4.66 -20.02 -3.15
C ASP A 113 6.05 -19.84 -2.50
N GLY A 114 6.32 -18.72 -1.87
CA GLY A 114 7.58 -18.39 -1.21
C GLY A 114 8.74 -18.08 -2.18
N THR A 115 8.49 -18.03 -3.49
CA THR A 115 9.51 -17.67 -4.48
C THR A 115 9.48 -16.20 -4.88
N THR A 116 8.47 -15.46 -4.43
CA THR A 116 8.30 -14.02 -4.65
C THR A 116 7.71 -13.35 -3.42
N LEU A 117 7.73 -12.02 -3.39
CA LEU A 117 6.83 -11.24 -2.54
C LEU A 117 5.37 -11.57 -2.90
N LEU A 118 4.46 -11.39 -1.94
CA LEU A 118 3.02 -11.39 -2.23
C LEU A 118 2.60 -10.06 -2.87
N GLY A 119 3.15 -8.97 -2.37
CA GLY A 119 2.82 -7.61 -2.79
C GLY A 119 1.51 -7.10 -2.17
N ALA A 120 1.05 -7.72 -1.07
CA ALA A 120 -0.07 -7.20 -0.29
C ALA A 120 0.29 -5.86 0.35
N ASP A 121 1.52 -5.71 0.73
CA ASP A 121 2.14 -4.45 1.11
C ASP A 121 2.57 -3.71 -0.18
N ASP A 122 1.91 -2.60 -0.58
CA ASP A 122 0.68 -2.08 0.06
C ASP A 122 -0.53 -2.07 -0.91
N LYS A 123 -0.59 -3.05 -1.82
CA LYS A 123 -1.75 -3.18 -2.72
C LYS A 123 -3.03 -3.60 -1.99
N ALA A 124 -2.92 -4.07 -0.74
CA ALA A 124 -4.08 -4.29 0.12
C ALA A 124 -4.74 -2.96 0.46
N GLY A 125 -3.99 -1.99 0.97
CA GLY A 125 -4.50 -0.64 1.26
C GLY A 125 -5.05 0.06 0.02
N ILE A 126 -4.42 -0.09 -1.15
CA ILE A 126 -5.01 0.39 -2.42
C ILE A 126 -6.39 -0.22 -2.65
N THR A 127 -6.50 -1.55 -2.48
CA THR A 127 -7.76 -2.27 -2.72
C THR A 127 -8.84 -1.85 -1.74
N GLU A 128 -8.49 -1.66 -0.47
CA GLU A 128 -9.39 -1.17 0.57
C GLU A 128 -9.93 0.22 0.24
N ILE A 129 -9.04 1.15 -0.13
CA ILE A 129 -9.42 2.52 -0.52
C ILE A 129 -10.35 2.50 -1.74
N VAL A 130 -9.94 1.84 -2.82
CA VAL A 130 -10.71 1.83 -4.08
C VAL A 130 -12.08 1.19 -3.87
N THR A 131 -12.14 0.05 -3.16
CA THR A 131 -13.40 -0.64 -2.87
C THR A 131 -14.32 0.21 -1.99
N ALA A 132 -13.76 0.91 -0.98
CA ALA A 132 -14.55 1.80 -0.14
C ALA A 132 -15.12 2.98 -0.93
N MET A 133 -14.34 3.57 -1.84
CA MET A 133 -14.82 4.66 -2.70
C MET A 133 -15.91 4.17 -3.66
N GLU A 134 -15.71 3.03 -4.31
CA GLU A 134 -16.74 2.42 -5.17
C GLU A 134 -18.02 2.11 -4.38
N PHE A 135 -17.89 1.59 -3.18
CA PHE A 135 -19.03 1.31 -2.31
C PHE A 135 -19.81 2.59 -1.97
N LEU A 136 -19.13 3.67 -1.58
CA LEU A 136 -19.78 4.95 -1.28
C LEU A 136 -20.47 5.58 -2.51
N ILE A 137 -19.86 5.48 -3.68
CA ILE A 137 -20.42 5.97 -4.93
C ILE A 137 -21.72 5.20 -5.27
N ASN A 138 -21.73 3.90 -5.08
CA ASN A 138 -22.88 3.04 -5.37
C ASN A 138 -23.99 3.09 -4.30
N ASN A 139 -23.72 3.68 -3.13
CA ASN A 139 -24.66 3.80 -2.00
C ASN A 139 -24.80 5.27 -1.55
N PRO A 140 -25.39 6.15 -2.36
CA PRO A 140 -25.44 7.60 -2.12
C PRO A 140 -26.25 8.02 -0.89
N GLU A 141 -27.02 7.11 -0.32
CA GLU A 141 -27.71 7.31 0.96
C GLU A 141 -26.73 7.40 2.15
N ILE A 142 -25.53 6.81 2.04
CA ILE A 142 -24.47 6.93 3.04
C ILE A 142 -23.88 8.33 2.95
N LYS A 143 -24.07 9.11 4.01
CA LYS A 143 -23.62 10.50 4.05
C LYS A 143 -22.16 10.62 4.40
N HIS A 144 -21.43 11.37 3.59
CA HIS A 144 -19.99 11.64 3.80
C HIS A 144 -19.60 13.05 3.35
N GLY A 145 -18.53 13.55 3.93
CA GLY A 145 -17.85 14.75 3.46
C GLY A 145 -17.06 14.49 2.19
N LYS A 146 -16.31 15.48 1.74
CA LYS A 146 -15.34 15.32 0.67
C LYS A 146 -14.23 14.37 1.12
N ILE A 147 -13.94 13.37 0.30
CA ILE A 147 -12.83 12.43 0.55
C ILE A 147 -11.77 12.62 -0.54
N ARG A 148 -10.52 12.69 -0.13
CA ARG A 148 -9.36 12.68 -1.01
C ARG A 148 -8.68 11.33 -0.96
N VAL A 149 -8.27 10.81 -2.10
CA VAL A 149 -7.41 9.63 -2.15
C VAL A 149 -6.10 9.98 -2.83
N GLY A 150 -5.01 9.43 -2.30
CA GLY A 150 -3.66 9.63 -2.82
C GLY A 150 -2.91 8.31 -2.89
N PHE A 151 -2.16 8.10 -3.99
CA PHE A 151 -1.32 6.91 -4.10
C PHE A 151 0.09 7.33 -4.51
N THR A 152 1.08 6.73 -3.83
CA THR A 152 2.48 7.17 -3.89
C THR A 152 3.39 6.09 -4.48
N PRO A 153 4.40 6.50 -5.26
CA PRO A 153 5.53 5.64 -5.62
C PRO A 153 6.59 5.63 -4.52
N ASP A 154 7.55 4.70 -4.60
CA ASP A 154 8.84 4.74 -3.90
C ASP A 154 8.75 4.82 -2.37
N GLU A 155 7.68 4.33 -1.75
CA GLU A 155 7.54 4.30 -0.30
C GLU A 155 8.59 3.38 0.32
N GLU A 156 8.75 2.19 -0.22
CA GLU A 156 9.62 1.11 0.24
C GLU A 156 11.13 1.44 0.23
N ILE A 157 11.48 2.54 -0.40
CA ILE A 157 12.84 3.12 -0.37
C ILE A 157 12.90 4.44 0.39
N GLY A 158 11.85 4.76 1.16
CA GLY A 158 11.75 5.94 2.01
C GLY A 158 11.55 7.25 1.23
N ARG A 159 10.95 7.21 0.04
CA ARG A 159 10.75 8.39 -0.82
C ARG A 159 9.29 8.72 -1.09
N GLY A 160 8.35 7.95 -0.58
CA GLY A 160 6.91 8.12 -0.83
C GLY A 160 6.39 9.53 -0.58
N ALA A 161 6.87 10.21 0.44
CA ALA A 161 6.44 11.57 0.79
C ALA A 161 7.22 12.69 0.08
N HIS A 162 8.35 12.41 -0.59
CA HIS A 162 9.30 13.44 -1.03
C HIS A 162 8.73 14.48 -2.01
N HIS A 163 7.82 14.08 -2.87
CA HIS A 163 7.21 14.95 -3.87
C HIS A 163 5.68 14.99 -3.76
N PHE A 164 5.13 14.47 -2.66
CA PHE A 164 3.70 14.52 -2.44
C PHE A 164 3.24 15.97 -2.20
N ASP A 165 2.40 16.48 -3.09
CA ASP A 165 1.87 17.85 -3.00
C ASP A 165 0.71 17.90 -1.97
N VAL A 166 1.06 18.16 -0.73
CA VAL A 166 0.10 18.25 0.38
C VAL A 166 -0.94 19.35 0.15
N ALA A 167 -0.53 20.47 -0.43
CA ALA A 167 -1.45 21.59 -0.71
C ALA A 167 -2.48 21.21 -1.77
N LYS A 168 -2.05 20.56 -2.85
CA LYS A 168 -2.94 20.03 -3.91
C LYS A 168 -3.82 18.89 -3.37
N PHE A 169 -3.29 18.06 -2.49
CA PHE A 169 -4.06 16.99 -1.87
C PHE A 169 -5.23 17.57 -1.08
N GLY A 170 -5.02 18.61 -0.30
CA GLY A 170 -6.08 19.44 0.28
C GLY A 170 -7.02 18.71 1.23
N ALA A 171 -6.51 17.77 2.02
CA ALA A 171 -7.21 17.17 3.13
C ALA A 171 -6.85 17.88 4.44
N ASP A 172 -7.79 17.96 5.38
CA ASP A 172 -7.53 18.49 6.73
C ASP A 172 -6.66 17.52 7.55
N TRP A 173 -6.86 16.22 7.35
CA TRP A 173 -5.97 15.14 7.80
C TRP A 173 -6.11 13.94 6.90
N ALA A 174 -5.17 13.02 6.96
CA ALA A 174 -5.20 11.80 6.19
C ALA A 174 -4.80 10.57 7.03
N TYR A 175 -5.29 9.41 6.60
CA TYR A 175 -4.86 8.12 7.08
C TYR A 175 -4.08 7.43 5.98
N THR A 176 -2.92 6.86 6.33
CA THR A 176 -2.20 5.94 5.47
C THR A 176 -2.69 4.54 5.79
N LEU A 177 -3.20 3.84 4.78
CA LEU A 177 -3.59 2.44 4.89
C LEU A 177 -2.40 1.60 4.44
N ASP A 178 -1.74 0.98 5.40
CA ASP A 178 -0.54 0.21 5.19
C ASP A 178 -0.53 -1.02 6.11
N GLY A 179 0.46 -1.90 5.95
CA GLY A 179 0.51 -3.17 6.65
C GLY A 179 0.55 -3.04 8.16
N SER A 180 -0.21 -3.83 8.85
CA SER A 180 -0.15 -4.18 10.27
C SER A 180 -1.27 -5.14 10.63
N GLN A 181 -1.61 -5.25 11.93
CA GLN A 181 -2.73 -6.08 12.37
C GLN A 181 -4.06 -5.38 12.14
N ILE A 182 -5.08 -6.16 11.84
CA ILE A 182 -6.44 -5.64 11.64
C ILE A 182 -6.91 -4.88 12.88
N GLY A 183 -7.31 -3.62 12.69
CA GLY A 183 -7.85 -2.75 13.74
C GLY A 183 -6.80 -1.94 14.49
N GLU A 184 -5.54 -2.03 14.13
CA GLU A 184 -4.52 -1.11 14.64
C GLU A 184 -4.69 0.29 14.03
N LEU A 185 -4.47 1.30 14.86
CA LEU A 185 -4.37 2.70 14.48
C LEU A 185 -3.15 3.30 15.14
N GLU A 186 -2.14 3.57 14.35
CA GLU A 186 -0.93 4.26 14.79
C GLU A 186 -1.08 5.77 14.56
N TYR A 187 -0.79 6.59 15.56
CA TYR A 187 -0.85 8.06 15.49
C TYR A 187 0.35 8.72 16.15
N GLU A 188 1.41 7.94 16.32
CA GLU A 188 2.69 8.39 16.83
C GLU A 188 3.62 8.76 15.68
N ASN A 189 4.53 9.69 15.93
CA ASN A 189 5.65 9.96 15.05
C ASN A 189 6.97 9.86 15.84
N PHE A 190 8.04 9.59 15.13
CA PHE A 190 9.38 9.49 15.70
C PHE A 190 10.41 10.16 14.80
N ASN A 191 11.55 10.51 15.38
CA ASN A 191 12.69 10.99 14.63
C ASN A 191 13.65 9.84 14.39
N ALA A 192 14.12 9.70 13.16
CA ALA A 192 15.14 8.73 12.80
C ALA A 192 16.30 9.41 12.07
N ALA A 193 17.47 8.81 12.18
CA ALA A 193 18.66 9.22 11.43
C ALA A 193 19.47 7.99 11.02
N SER A 194 20.06 8.04 9.85
CA SER A 194 21.01 7.04 9.38
C SER A 194 22.35 7.69 9.05
N ALA A 195 23.44 6.95 9.27
CA ALA A 195 24.78 7.40 8.89
C ALA A 195 25.48 6.31 8.08
N LYS A 196 25.99 6.69 6.91
CA LYS A 196 26.87 5.83 6.08
C LYS A 196 28.30 6.28 6.22
N ILE A 197 29.14 5.46 6.84
CA ILE A 197 30.58 5.74 7.01
C ILE A 197 31.36 4.84 6.06
N THR A 198 32.19 5.44 5.22
CA THR A 198 33.03 4.72 4.27
C THR A 198 34.50 4.92 4.63
N PHE A 199 35.21 3.84 4.93
CA PHE A 199 36.63 3.82 5.13
C PHE A 199 37.35 3.38 3.86
N LYS A 200 38.21 4.25 3.33
CA LYS A 200 39.11 3.88 2.23
C LYS A 200 40.45 3.44 2.82
N GLY A 201 40.70 2.13 2.85
CA GLY A 201 41.97 1.57 3.22
C GLY A 201 43.00 1.74 2.11
N LYS A 202 44.27 1.80 2.47
CA LYS A 202 45.43 1.72 1.56
C LYS A 202 46.26 0.52 1.99
N SER A 203 46.52 -0.38 1.02
CA SER A 203 47.47 -1.47 1.25
C SER A 203 48.87 -0.89 1.49
N VAL A 204 49.58 -1.46 2.43
CA VAL A 204 50.99 -1.18 2.74
C VAL A 204 51.83 -2.20 2.02
#